data_2bc14c8998e4dda93a882e78ba3b3b8e
#
_entry.id   2bc14c8998e4dda93a882e78ba3b3b8e
#
_cell.length_a   1.000
_cell.length_b   1.000
_cell.length_c   1.000
_cell.angle_alpha   90.00
_cell.angle_beta   90.00
_cell.angle_gamma   90.00
#
_symmetry.space_group_name_H-M   'P 1'
#
loop_
_entity.id
_entity.type
_entity.pdbx_description
1 polymer ?
#
loop_
_entity_poly.entity_id
_entity_poly.type
_entity_poly.pdbx_seq_one_letter_code
_entity_poly.pdbx_strand_id
1 'polypeptide(L)'
;MTQQIFGKSYGGSPAENYQRFFVPSIGAPAADDLIGVAGLRAGERVLDVACGTGVVTRLAAQSVGAGGAVAGLDVNPGMLTVARLQTPPDISIDWHEASAEAMPLPDEAFDVVFCQMGLQFVPDKQAALREMRRVLDTGGRAFVSVPGPTPPMFAIMKDALARHIDPKAAFLVDLVFSMHDVDELTELMRDAGFRDVDVQARPKTLRLPAPADFLWQYIHSTPLAEAVAQVSRAKRDALERDVCGRWQEYVVDGSTSLQVSMTTAIARK
;
A
#
# COMPACT_ATOMS: atom_id res chain seq x y z
N MET A 1 11.08 -12.72 -20.90
CA MET A 1 10.27 -13.94 -21.17
C MET A 1 8.99 -13.85 -20.38
N THR A 2 7.85 -13.84 -21.05
CA THR A 2 6.54 -13.74 -20.43
C THR A 2 6.20 -15.08 -19.76
N GLN A 3 6.13 -15.13 -18.44
CA GLN A 3 5.75 -16.35 -17.73
C GLN A 3 4.24 -16.57 -17.91
N GLN A 4 3.87 -17.62 -18.64
CA GLN A 4 2.48 -18.09 -18.70
C GLN A 4 2.22 -19.02 -17.52
N ILE A 5 1.36 -18.60 -16.61
CA ILE A 5 0.86 -19.45 -15.52
C ILE A 5 -0.64 -19.68 -15.78
N PHE A 6 -1.06 -20.93 -15.87
CA PHE A 6 -2.46 -21.34 -16.12
C PHE A 6 -3.14 -20.66 -17.34
N GLY A 7 -2.39 -20.48 -18.44
CA GLY A 7 -2.90 -19.83 -19.64
C GLY A 7 -3.06 -18.31 -19.56
N LYS A 8 -2.74 -17.69 -18.41
CA LYS A 8 -2.70 -16.22 -18.22
C LYS A 8 -1.27 -15.73 -18.22
N SER A 9 -1.05 -14.56 -18.83
CA SER A 9 0.26 -13.92 -18.87
C SER A 9 0.33 -12.83 -17.80
N TYR A 10 1.23 -12.99 -16.84
CA TYR A 10 1.62 -11.96 -15.87
C TYR A 10 2.95 -11.35 -16.28
N GLY A 11 3.03 -10.86 -17.53
CA GLY A 11 4.21 -10.17 -18.04
C GLY A 11 4.37 -8.79 -17.41
N GLY A 12 5.61 -8.28 -17.44
CA GLY A 12 5.97 -7.00 -16.86
C GLY A 12 6.76 -7.16 -15.55
N SER A 13 7.22 -6.03 -15.02
CA SER A 13 7.89 -5.96 -13.72
C SER A 13 6.89 -6.13 -12.56
N PRO A 14 7.34 -6.44 -11.34
CA PRO A 14 6.47 -6.44 -10.15
C PRO A 14 5.73 -5.10 -9.96
N ALA A 15 6.38 -3.96 -10.24
CA ALA A 15 5.76 -2.64 -10.13
C ALA A 15 4.65 -2.41 -11.17
N GLU A 16 4.82 -2.89 -12.41
CA GLU A 16 3.77 -2.85 -13.44
C GLU A 16 2.58 -3.74 -13.07
N ASN A 17 2.83 -4.93 -12.53
CA ASN A 17 1.78 -5.81 -12.04
C ASN A 17 1.07 -5.22 -10.81
N TYR A 18 1.81 -4.59 -9.89
CA TYR A 18 1.23 -3.85 -8.76
C TYR A 18 0.26 -2.77 -9.26
N GLN A 19 0.70 -1.94 -10.20
CA GLN A 19 -0.15 -0.91 -10.79
C GLN A 19 -1.38 -1.49 -11.49
N ARG A 20 -1.20 -2.58 -12.23
CA ARG A 20 -2.26 -3.19 -13.05
C ARG A 20 -3.31 -3.95 -12.25
N PHE A 21 -2.91 -4.61 -11.16
CA PHE A 21 -3.77 -5.55 -10.45
C PHE A 21 -4.07 -5.15 -9.01
N PHE A 22 -3.04 -4.74 -8.25
CA PHE A 22 -3.22 -4.37 -6.84
C PHE A 22 -3.89 -3.00 -6.69
N VAL A 23 -3.42 -2.01 -7.44
CA VAL A 23 -3.96 -0.65 -7.34
C VAL A 23 -5.46 -0.60 -7.60
N PRO A 24 -6.03 -1.13 -8.70
CA PRO A 24 -7.47 -1.07 -8.92
C PRO A 24 -8.30 -1.83 -7.87
N SER A 25 -7.77 -2.94 -7.35
CA SER A 25 -8.52 -3.83 -6.46
C SER A 25 -8.47 -3.41 -5.00
N ILE A 26 -7.34 -2.86 -4.54
CA ILE A 26 -7.07 -2.55 -3.12
C ILE A 26 -6.55 -1.12 -2.95
N GLY A 27 -5.52 -0.74 -3.69
CA GLY A 27 -4.80 0.52 -3.50
C GLY A 27 -5.66 1.76 -3.74
N ALA A 28 -6.36 1.83 -4.87
CA ALA A 28 -7.19 2.97 -5.23
C ALA A 28 -8.41 3.13 -4.31
N PRO A 29 -9.20 2.08 -4.01
CA PRO A 29 -10.27 2.20 -3.03
C PRO A 29 -9.80 2.72 -1.66
N ALA A 30 -8.61 2.30 -1.19
CA ALA A 30 -8.06 2.80 0.07
C ALA A 30 -7.56 4.25 -0.05
N ALA A 31 -6.97 4.62 -1.20
CA ALA A 31 -6.51 5.98 -1.47
C ALA A 31 -7.66 6.99 -1.57
N ASP A 32 -8.78 6.61 -2.21
CA ASP A 32 -9.98 7.45 -2.28
C ASP A 32 -10.51 7.77 -0.88
N ASP A 33 -10.58 6.78 0.01
CA ASP A 33 -11.00 7.00 1.39
C ASP A 33 -10.03 7.93 2.14
N LEU A 34 -8.72 7.73 1.99
CA LEU A 34 -7.70 8.51 2.65
C LEU A 34 -7.72 9.97 2.22
N ILE A 35 -7.82 10.24 0.92
CA ILE A 35 -7.95 11.58 0.35
C ILE A 35 -9.26 12.23 0.80
N GLY A 36 -10.36 11.47 0.83
CA GLY A 36 -11.65 11.96 1.34
C GLY A 36 -11.58 12.40 2.79
N VAL A 37 -10.91 11.63 3.64
CA VAL A 37 -10.70 11.96 5.07
C VAL A 37 -9.78 13.16 5.23
N ALA A 38 -8.75 13.28 4.39
CA ALA A 38 -7.78 14.37 4.48
C ALA A 38 -8.40 15.74 4.19
N GLY A 39 -9.42 15.81 3.33
CA GLY A 39 -10.08 17.06 2.98
C GLY A 39 -9.08 18.10 2.48
N LEU A 40 -8.30 17.72 1.46
CA LEU A 40 -7.28 18.58 0.86
C LEU A 40 -7.88 19.88 0.33
N ARG A 41 -7.12 20.96 0.42
CA ARG A 41 -7.51 22.29 -0.04
C ARG A 41 -6.70 22.69 -1.27
N ALA A 42 -7.30 23.45 -2.15
CA ALA A 42 -6.59 24.02 -3.29
C ALA A 42 -5.36 24.83 -2.83
N GLY A 43 -4.24 24.61 -3.47
CA GLY A 43 -2.99 25.30 -3.18
C GLY A 43 -2.13 24.67 -2.08
N GLU A 44 -2.56 23.59 -1.42
CA GLU A 44 -1.73 22.90 -0.41
C GLU A 44 -0.50 22.22 -1.03
N ARG A 45 0.59 22.17 -0.26
CA ARG A 45 1.82 21.43 -0.56
C ARG A 45 1.71 20.04 0.09
N VAL A 46 1.78 18.98 -0.71
CA VAL A 46 1.53 17.60 -0.27
C VAL A 46 2.72 16.71 -0.54
N LEU A 47 3.10 15.89 0.44
CA LEU A 47 4.07 14.80 0.28
C LEU A 47 3.37 13.46 0.50
N ASP A 48 3.62 12.51 -0.41
CA ASP A 48 3.22 11.11 -0.30
C ASP A 48 4.46 10.24 -0.07
N VAL A 49 4.62 9.69 1.14
CA VAL A 49 5.78 8.89 1.59
C VAL A 49 5.49 7.42 1.37
N ALA A 50 6.46 6.68 0.82
CA ALA A 50 6.30 5.32 0.32
C ALA A 50 5.16 5.25 -0.71
N CYS A 51 5.20 6.16 -1.67
CA CYS A 51 4.13 6.45 -2.62
C CYS A 51 3.86 5.30 -3.62
N GLY A 52 4.76 4.31 -3.73
CA GLY A 52 4.64 3.21 -4.66
C GLY A 52 4.51 3.71 -6.11
N THR A 53 3.46 3.27 -6.81
CA THR A 53 3.16 3.71 -8.18
C THR A 53 2.35 5.02 -8.23
N GLY A 54 2.23 5.74 -7.09
CA GLY A 54 1.74 7.11 -7.00
C GLY A 54 0.22 7.29 -7.06
N VAL A 55 -0.58 6.34 -6.59
CA VAL A 55 -2.04 6.47 -6.61
C VAL A 55 -2.52 7.60 -5.68
N VAL A 56 -2.03 7.68 -4.44
CA VAL A 56 -2.35 8.77 -3.50
C VAL A 56 -1.79 10.08 -4.02
N THR A 57 -0.55 10.07 -4.50
CA THR A 57 0.14 11.24 -5.04
C THR A 57 -0.66 11.91 -6.16
N ARG A 58 -1.16 11.13 -7.15
CA ARG A 58 -1.98 11.67 -8.26
C ARG A 58 -3.33 12.19 -7.79
N LEU A 59 -4.01 11.50 -6.87
CA LEU A 59 -5.28 11.98 -6.30
C LEU A 59 -5.09 13.27 -5.49
N ALA A 60 -3.98 13.38 -4.76
CA ALA A 60 -3.62 14.62 -4.07
C ALA A 60 -3.39 15.76 -5.07
N ALA A 61 -2.64 15.51 -6.16
CA ALA A 61 -2.40 16.53 -7.18
C ALA A 61 -3.68 17.04 -7.85
N GLN A 62 -4.62 16.14 -8.13
CA GLN A 62 -5.95 16.52 -8.64
C GLN A 62 -6.73 17.37 -7.63
N SER A 63 -6.60 17.06 -6.32
CA SER A 63 -7.33 17.75 -5.26
C SER A 63 -6.81 19.15 -4.99
N VAL A 64 -5.47 19.33 -4.97
CA VAL A 64 -4.87 20.64 -4.67
C VAL A 64 -4.83 21.58 -5.89
N GLY A 65 -4.95 21.02 -7.09
CA GLY A 65 -4.99 21.78 -8.35
C GLY A 65 -3.69 22.49 -8.70
N ALA A 66 -3.73 23.32 -9.73
CA ALA A 66 -2.56 23.98 -10.29
C ALA A 66 -1.85 24.98 -9.34
N GLY A 67 -2.51 25.42 -8.27
CA GLY A 67 -1.92 26.31 -7.26
C GLY A 67 -1.19 25.56 -6.14
N GLY A 68 -1.32 24.23 -6.08
CA GLY A 68 -0.65 23.37 -5.11
C GLY A 68 0.66 22.79 -5.64
N ALA A 69 1.39 22.14 -4.74
CA ALA A 69 2.60 21.39 -5.09
C ALA A 69 2.51 19.97 -4.50
N VAL A 70 2.88 18.96 -5.29
CA VAL A 70 2.82 17.57 -4.81
C VAL A 70 4.14 16.87 -5.08
N ALA A 71 4.63 16.16 -4.07
CA ALA A 71 5.79 15.29 -4.18
C ALA A 71 5.44 13.85 -3.79
N GLY A 72 6.07 12.89 -4.45
CA GLY A 72 6.04 11.47 -4.09
C GLY A 72 7.44 10.96 -3.78
N LEU A 73 7.59 10.23 -2.69
CA LEU A 73 8.85 9.65 -2.26
C LEU A 73 8.72 8.13 -2.10
N ASP A 74 9.61 7.38 -2.72
CA ASP A 74 9.69 5.93 -2.56
C ASP A 74 11.14 5.46 -2.67
N VAL A 75 11.50 4.41 -1.96
CA VAL A 75 12.85 3.82 -2.01
C VAL A 75 13.04 2.94 -3.25
N ASN A 76 11.96 2.52 -3.90
CA ASN A 76 11.98 1.59 -5.02
C ASN A 76 11.92 2.32 -6.37
N PRO A 77 13.04 2.36 -7.15
CA PRO A 77 13.07 3.05 -8.44
C PRO A 77 12.10 2.45 -9.46
N GLY A 78 11.79 1.15 -9.37
CA GLY A 78 10.81 0.50 -10.25
C GLY A 78 9.40 1.02 -10.02
N MET A 79 9.01 1.28 -8.77
CA MET A 79 7.74 1.91 -8.42
C MET A 79 7.67 3.33 -8.99
N LEU A 80 8.72 4.14 -8.80
CA LEU A 80 8.77 5.51 -9.30
C LEU A 80 8.78 5.60 -10.83
N THR A 81 9.38 4.61 -11.51
CA THR A 81 9.31 4.52 -12.98
C THR A 81 7.86 4.37 -13.44
N VAL A 82 7.10 3.49 -12.81
CA VAL A 82 5.68 3.31 -13.11
C VAL A 82 4.87 4.54 -12.70
N ALA A 83 5.17 5.15 -11.54
CA ALA A 83 4.49 6.35 -11.07
C ALA A 83 4.59 7.49 -12.10
N ARG A 84 5.79 7.74 -12.64
CA ARG A 84 6.00 8.74 -13.71
C ARG A 84 5.22 8.42 -14.98
N LEU A 85 5.21 7.15 -15.42
CA LEU A 85 4.46 6.71 -16.60
C LEU A 85 2.95 6.82 -16.44
N GLN A 86 2.44 6.71 -15.21
CA GLN A 86 1.01 6.82 -14.90
C GLN A 86 0.55 8.26 -14.64
N THR A 87 1.49 9.20 -14.56
CA THR A 87 1.16 10.61 -14.31
C THR A 87 0.72 11.28 -15.62
N PRO A 88 -0.48 11.89 -15.66
CA PRO A 88 -0.94 12.66 -16.80
C PRO A 88 0.05 13.81 -17.12
N PRO A 89 0.25 14.14 -18.41
CA PRO A 89 1.28 15.12 -18.81
C PRO A 89 0.99 16.55 -18.34
N ASP A 90 -0.24 16.86 -17.99
CA ASP A 90 -0.71 18.15 -17.46
C ASP A 90 -0.60 18.24 -15.93
N ILE A 91 -0.18 17.18 -15.25
CA ILE A 91 0.02 17.14 -13.80
C ILE A 91 1.52 17.15 -13.50
N SER A 92 2.00 18.15 -12.75
CA SER A 92 3.37 18.20 -12.25
C SER A 92 3.47 17.55 -10.87
N ILE A 93 4.37 16.59 -10.72
CA ILE A 93 4.67 15.90 -9.46
C ILE A 93 6.19 15.75 -9.35
N ASP A 94 6.75 16.11 -8.19
CA ASP A 94 8.16 15.92 -7.88
C ASP A 94 8.38 14.50 -7.31
N TRP A 95 9.16 13.67 -8.02
CA TRP A 95 9.42 12.29 -7.62
C TRP A 95 10.82 12.11 -7.04
N HIS A 96 10.89 11.66 -5.77
CA HIS A 96 12.13 11.47 -5.01
C HIS A 96 12.39 9.98 -4.76
N GLU A 97 13.55 9.50 -5.18
CA GLU A 97 14.05 8.17 -4.81
C GLU A 97 14.86 8.31 -3.53
N ALA A 98 14.26 7.97 -2.37
CA ALA A 98 14.89 8.09 -1.07
C ALA A 98 14.20 7.22 -0.02
N SER A 99 14.92 6.96 1.10
CA SER A 99 14.35 6.33 2.28
C SER A 99 13.44 7.31 3.04
N ALA A 100 12.31 6.78 3.55
CA ALA A 100 11.44 7.51 4.47
C ALA A 100 12.15 7.89 5.80
N GLU A 101 13.23 7.18 6.13
CA GLU A 101 14.02 7.40 7.35
C GLU A 101 15.02 8.56 7.25
N ALA A 102 15.29 9.04 6.02
CA ALA A 102 16.22 10.13 5.73
C ALA A 102 15.82 10.84 4.42
N MET A 103 14.84 11.72 4.49
CA MET A 103 14.28 12.39 3.32
C MET A 103 15.16 13.57 2.88
N PRO A 104 15.59 13.65 1.59
CA PRO A 104 16.36 14.77 1.06
C PRO A 104 15.44 15.98 0.76
N LEU A 105 14.60 16.33 1.71
CA LEU A 105 13.58 17.37 1.61
C LEU A 105 13.79 18.39 2.73
N PRO A 106 13.54 19.68 2.47
CA PRO A 106 13.71 20.72 3.49
C PRO A 106 12.69 20.59 4.62
N ASP A 107 13.03 21.16 5.78
CA ASP A 107 12.11 21.30 6.90
C ASP A 107 10.93 22.19 6.48
N GLU A 108 9.74 21.91 7.04
CA GLU A 108 8.54 22.76 6.92
C GLU A 108 8.11 23.06 5.47
N ALA A 109 8.36 22.09 4.56
CA ALA A 109 8.08 22.24 3.14
C ALA A 109 6.64 21.87 2.74
N PHE A 110 5.92 21.12 3.58
CA PHE A 110 4.61 20.55 3.23
C PHE A 110 3.53 20.87 4.26
N ASP A 111 2.32 21.10 3.77
CA ASP A 111 1.13 21.33 4.59
C ASP A 111 0.46 19.99 4.99
N VAL A 112 0.63 18.98 4.14
CA VAL A 112 0.06 17.63 4.34
C VAL A 112 1.09 16.56 3.97
N VAL A 113 1.21 15.53 4.81
CA VAL A 113 2.02 14.34 4.54
C VAL A 113 1.16 13.08 4.64
N PHE A 114 1.24 12.25 3.62
CA PHE A 114 0.62 10.92 3.58
C PHE A 114 1.66 9.81 3.70
N CYS A 115 1.26 8.68 4.30
CA CYS A 115 1.93 7.38 4.16
C CYS A 115 0.86 6.29 4.17
N GLN A 116 0.51 5.76 2.99
CA GLN A 116 -0.51 4.72 2.86
C GLN A 116 0.12 3.36 2.59
N MET A 117 -0.17 2.38 3.45
CA MET A 117 0.32 0.99 3.33
C MET A 117 1.84 0.90 3.11
N GLY A 118 2.61 1.83 3.70
CA GLY A 118 4.06 1.93 3.55
C GLY A 118 4.81 1.72 4.87
N LEU A 119 4.31 2.30 5.98
CA LEU A 119 5.04 2.35 7.25
C LEU A 119 5.39 0.96 7.82
N GLN A 120 4.56 -0.06 7.63
CA GLN A 120 4.84 -1.43 8.06
C GLN A 120 6.10 -2.03 7.45
N PHE A 121 6.53 -1.54 6.29
CA PHE A 121 7.72 -2.01 5.59
C PHE A 121 9.01 -1.24 5.96
N VAL A 122 8.88 -0.11 6.65
CA VAL A 122 10.02 0.71 7.05
C VAL A 122 10.73 0.06 8.24
N PRO A 123 12.06 -0.15 8.20
CA PRO A 123 12.81 -0.74 9.32
C PRO A 123 12.73 0.11 10.59
N ASP A 124 13.13 1.38 10.53
CA ASP A 124 13.02 2.34 11.65
C ASP A 124 11.79 3.26 11.47
N LYS A 125 10.66 2.80 11.96
CA LYS A 125 9.38 3.52 11.89
C LYS A 125 9.43 4.86 12.60
N GLN A 126 10.17 4.93 13.71
CA GLN A 126 10.34 6.16 14.47
C GLN A 126 11.15 7.20 13.70
N ALA A 127 12.21 6.78 13.00
CA ALA A 127 12.97 7.69 12.14
C ALA A 127 12.09 8.25 11.02
N ALA A 128 11.32 7.37 10.34
CA ALA A 128 10.42 7.80 9.27
C ALA A 128 9.34 8.78 9.76
N LEU A 129 8.72 8.51 10.91
CA LEU A 129 7.70 9.40 11.47
C LEU A 129 8.29 10.75 11.91
N ARG A 130 9.52 10.77 12.46
CA ARG A 130 10.22 12.03 12.77
C ARG A 130 10.54 12.83 11.51
N GLU A 131 10.95 12.16 10.43
CA GLU A 131 11.18 12.81 9.14
C GLU A 131 9.89 13.37 8.55
N MET A 132 8.79 12.58 8.56
CA MET A 132 7.46 13.07 8.14
C MET A 132 7.06 14.33 8.94
N ARG A 133 7.31 14.32 10.26
CA ARG A 133 7.04 15.49 11.09
C ARG A 133 7.99 16.66 10.78
N ARG A 134 9.26 16.43 10.51
CA ARG A 134 10.26 17.47 10.19
C ARG A 134 9.86 18.26 8.94
N VAL A 135 9.46 17.53 7.88
CA VAL A 135 9.10 18.16 6.60
C VAL A 135 7.73 18.83 6.60
N LEU A 136 6.87 18.54 7.57
CA LEU A 136 5.59 19.25 7.75
C LEU A 136 5.82 20.67 8.24
N ASP A 137 5.04 21.62 7.73
CA ASP A 137 4.94 22.97 8.23
C ASP A 137 4.26 23.02 9.62
N THR A 138 4.43 24.10 10.35
CA THR A 138 3.78 24.30 11.65
C THR A 138 2.25 24.24 11.50
N GLY A 139 1.62 23.33 12.24
CA GLY A 139 0.19 23.05 12.13
C GLY A 139 -0.22 22.18 10.94
N GLY A 140 0.74 21.70 10.15
CA GLY A 140 0.55 20.75 9.08
C GLY A 140 -0.01 19.40 9.60
N ARG A 141 -0.58 18.60 8.69
CA ARG A 141 -1.32 17.37 9.00
C ARG A 141 -0.62 16.16 8.45
N ALA A 142 -0.52 15.10 9.26
CA ALA A 142 -0.05 13.79 8.83
C ALA A 142 -1.21 12.79 8.77
N PHE A 143 -1.21 11.94 7.76
CA PHE A 143 -2.14 10.85 7.58
C PHE A 143 -1.36 9.57 7.31
N VAL A 144 -1.31 8.68 8.29
CA VAL A 144 -0.67 7.37 8.19
C VAL A 144 -1.74 6.30 8.20
N SER A 145 -1.84 5.54 7.11
CA SER A 145 -2.85 4.50 6.95
C SER A 145 -2.20 3.15 6.69
N VAL A 146 -2.51 2.17 7.54
CA VAL A 146 -1.99 0.81 7.48
C VAL A 146 -3.13 -0.20 7.44
N PRO A 147 -2.92 -1.41 6.87
CA PRO A 147 -3.92 -2.47 6.95
C PRO A 147 -4.22 -2.84 8.40
N GLY A 148 -5.50 -3.08 8.69
CA GLY A 148 -5.97 -3.58 9.98
C GLY A 148 -5.56 -5.04 10.23
N PRO A 149 -6.24 -5.76 11.14
CA PRO A 149 -5.95 -7.17 11.43
C PRO A 149 -6.01 -8.04 10.18
N THR A 150 -5.20 -9.11 10.17
CA THR A 150 -5.16 -10.06 9.04
C THR A 150 -6.56 -10.61 8.73
N PRO A 151 -7.14 -10.32 7.57
CA PRO A 151 -8.43 -10.87 7.19
C PRO A 151 -8.39 -12.40 7.07
N PRO A 152 -9.49 -13.12 7.35
CA PRO A 152 -9.53 -14.59 7.26
C PRO A 152 -9.06 -15.13 5.89
N MET A 153 -9.41 -14.46 4.80
CA MET A 153 -8.90 -14.81 3.46
C MET A 153 -7.38 -14.79 3.37
N PHE A 154 -6.73 -13.76 3.92
CA PHE A 154 -5.27 -13.67 3.93
C PHE A 154 -4.63 -14.65 4.91
N ALA A 155 -5.30 -15.00 6.02
CA ALA A 155 -4.86 -16.09 6.90
C ALA A 155 -4.87 -17.43 6.18
N ILE A 156 -5.89 -17.71 5.37
CA ILE A 156 -5.96 -18.91 4.50
C ILE A 156 -4.79 -18.92 3.51
N MET A 157 -4.52 -17.82 2.84
CA MET A 157 -3.41 -17.70 1.88
C MET A 157 -2.05 -17.89 2.57
N LYS A 158 -1.86 -17.27 3.73
CA LYS A 158 -0.65 -17.43 4.55
C LYS A 158 -0.36 -18.90 4.88
N ASP A 159 -1.37 -19.60 5.40
CA ASP A 159 -1.27 -21.02 5.74
C ASP A 159 -0.94 -21.90 4.52
N ALA A 160 -1.58 -21.64 3.38
CA ALA A 160 -1.31 -22.34 2.14
C ALA A 160 0.08 -22.04 1.56
N LEU A 161 0.55 -20.79 1.63
CA LEU A 161 1.91 -20.39 1.23
C LEU A 161 2.96 -21.13 2.07
N ALA A 162 2.78 -21.19 3.38
CA ALA A 162 3.69 -21.92 4.27
C ALA A 162 3.76 -23.40 3.94
N ARG A 163 2.61 -24.01 3.59
CA ARG A 163 2.48 -25.45 3.32
C ARG A 163 3.02 -25.85 1.95
N HIS A 164 2.73 -25.08 0.92
CA HIS A 164 2.98 -25.46 -0.47
C HIS A 164 4.21 -24.80 -1.09
N ILE A 165 4.62 -23.61 -0.58
CA ILE A 165 5.73 -22.83 -1.14
C ILE A 165 6.92 -22.87 -0.18
N ASP A 166 6.91 -22.03 0.83
CA ASP A 166 7.96 -21.89 1.86
C ASP A 166 7.35 -21.19 3.08
N PRO A 167 7.65 -21.62 4.32
CA PRO A 167 7.25 -20.89 5.53
C PRO A 167 7.67 -19.42 5.54
N LYS A 168 8.81 -19.08 4.89
CA LYS A 168 9.24 -17.69 4.75
C LYS A 168 8.32 -16.84 3.86
N ALA A 169 7.66 -17.45 2.89
CA ALA A 169 6.68 -16.75 2.04
C ALA A 169 5.46 -16.26 2.86
N ALA A 170 5.10 -17.00 3.92
CA ALA A 170 4.02 -16.60 4.83
C ALA A 170 4.34 -15.33 5.62
N PHE A 171 5.63 -15.04 5.89
CA PHE A 171 6.06 -13.86 6.64
C PHE A 171 5.66 -12.55 5.97
N LEU A 172 5.57 -12.52 4.63
CA LEU A 172 5.10 -11.30 3.94
C LEU A 172 3.67 -10.93 4.37
N VAL A 173 2.80 -11.92 4.55
CA VAL A 173 1.42 -11.67 5.01
C VAL A 173 1.43 -11.10 6.43
N ASP A 174 2.26 -11.66 7.33
CA ASP A 174 2.40 -11.13 8.68
C ASP A 174 2.92 -9.69 8.67
N LEU A 175 3.90 -9.39 7.82
CA LEU A 175 4.47 -8.05 7.69
C LEU A 175 3.44 -7.03 7.18
N VAL A 176 2.64 -7.40 6.18
CA VAL A 176 1.59 -6.52 5.63
C VAL A 176 0.60 -6.10 6.69
N PHE A 177 0.23 -6.99 7.60
CA PHE A 177 -0.78 -6.76 8.63
C PHE A 177 -0.18 -6.56 10.04
N SER A 178 1.12 -6.23 10.15
CA SER A 178 1.82 -6.16 11.45
C SER A 178 1.44 -4.96 12.30
N MET A 179 1.03 -3.84 11.70
CA MET A 179 0.81 -2.56 12.38
C MET A 179 -0.69 -2.22 12.57
N HIS A 180 -1.50 -3.21 12.87
CA HIS A 180 -2.95 -3.03 12.94
C HIS A 180 -3.46 -2.49 14.29
N ASP A 181 -2.64 -2.50 15.32
CA ASP A 181 -3.01 -2.07 16.67
C ASP A 181 -3.12 -0.55 16.75
N VAL A 182 -4.29 -0.07 17.22
CA VAL A 182 -4.60 1.36 17.35
C VAL A 182 -3.72 2.02 18.41
N ASP A 183 -3.47 1.34 19.52
CA ASP A 183 -2.70 1.89 20.63
C ASP A 183 -1.21 1.97 20.24
N GLU A 184 -0.67 0.92 19.60
CA GLU A 184 0.71 0.91 19.08
C GLU A 184 0.94 2.06 18.08
N LEU A 185 0.04 2.24 17.11
CA LEU A 185 0.18 3.31 16.13
C LEU A 185 0.04 4.70 16.79
N THR A 186 -0.83 4.82 17.79
CA THR A 186 -1.00 6.05 18.56
C THR A 186 0.29 6.41 19.33
N GLU A 187 0.92 5.44 19.99
CA GLU A 187 2.18 5.64 20.71
C GLU A 187 3.30 6.01 19.76
N LEU A 188 3.46 5.29 18.64
CA LEU A 188 4.47 5.59 17.61
C LEU A 188 4.36 7.04 17.11
N MET A 189 3.15 7.51 16.83
CA MET A 189 2.93 8.89 16.38
C MET A 189 3.28 9.91 17.47
N ARG A 190 2.87 9.66 18.72
CA ARG A 190 3.19 10.55 19.87
C ARG A 190 4.68 10.61 20.15
N ASP A 191 5.37 9.47 20.12
CA ASP A 191 6.82 9.37 20.35
C ASP A 191 7.62 10.07 19.24
N ALA A 192 7.08 10.16 18.03
CA ALA A 192 7.65 10.97 16.96
C ALA A 192 7.38 12.49 17.14
N GLY A 193 6.62 12.89 18.17
CA GLY A 193 6.33 14.27 18.52
C GLY A 193 5.10 14.87 17.88
N PHE A 194 4.25 14.05 17.23
CA PHE A 194 2.96 14.52 16.72
C PHE A 194 1.97 14.84 17.86
N ARG A 195 1.07 15.78 17.59
CA ARG A 195 -0.01 16.21 18.50
C ARG A 195 -1.38 15.91 17.90
N ASP A 196 -2.41 15.98 18.71
CA ASP A 196 -3.81 15.75 18.28
C ASP A 196 -3.97 14.43 17.53
N VAL A 197 -3.30 13.37 18.02
CA VAL A 197 -3.27 12.06 17.38
C VAL A 197 -4.62 11.36 17.57
N ASP A 198 -5.34 11.19 16.48
CA ASP A 198 -6.59 10.41 16.37
C ASP A 198 -6.37 9.20 15.47
N VAL A 199 -6.54 8.00 16.02
CA VAL A 199 -6.34 6.75 15.28
C VAL A 199 -7.64 5.99 15.21
N GLN A 200 -8.10 5.67 14.01
CA GLN A 200 -9.37 5.02 13.78
C GLN A 200 -9.20 3.80 12.86
N ALA A 201 -9.80 2.67 13.26
CA ALA A 201 -9.96 1.51 12.40
C ALA A 201 -11.30 1.60 11.65
N ARG A 202 -11.27 1.61 10.33
CA ARG A 202 -12.47 1.70 9.50
C ARG A 202 -12.65 0.45 8.66
N PRO A 203 -13.76 -0.30 8.85
CA PRO A 203 -14.04 -1.48 8.03
C PRO A 203 -14.38 -1.08 6.59
N LYS A 204 -13.97 -1.93 5.66
CA LYS A 204 -14.26 -1.79 4.24
C LYS A 204 -14.50 -3.16 3.62
N THR A 205 -15.45 -3.24 2.71
CA THR A 205 -15.64 -4.42 1.86
C THR A 205 -15.12 -4.10 0.46
N LEU A 206 -14.16 -4.88 0.00
CA LEU A 206 -13.59 -4.78 -1.35
C LEU A 206 -14.16 -5.88 -2.23
N ARG A 207 -14.50 -5.54 -3.46
CA ARG A 207 -14.85 -6.51 -4.49
C ARG A 207 -13.62 -6.83 -5.32
N LEU A 208 -13.18 -8.06 -5.22
CA LEU A 208 -11.98 -8.58 -5.88
C LEU A 208 -12.35 -9.47 -7.06
N PRO A 209 -11.43 -9.74 -7.99
CA PRO A 209 -11.62 -10.75 -9.02
C PRO A 209 -12.00 -12.12 -8.45
N ALA A 210 -12.35 -13.08 -9.32
CA ALA A 210 -12.56 -14.47 -8.93
C ALA A 210 -11.33 -15.04 -8.18
N PRO A 211 -11.50 -16.03 -7.27
CA PRO A 211 -10.43 -16.50 -6.39
C PRO A 211 -9.09 -16.78 -7.07
N ALA A 212 -9.09 -17.56 -8.16
CA ALA A 212 -7.86 -17.89 -8.88
C ALA A 212 -7.20 -16.67 -9.52
N ASP A 213 -8.00 -15.75 -10.06
CA ASP A 213 -7.49 -14.53 -10.66
C ASP A 213 -6.87 -13.62 -9.61
N PHE A 214 -7.56 -13.40 -8.50
CA PHE A 214 -7.05 -12.56 -7.42
C PHE A 214 -5.79 -13.15 -6.78
N LEU A 215 -5.75 -14.46 -6.51
CA LEU A 215 -4.56 -15.12 -5.96
C LEU A 215 -3.31 -14.83 -6.78
N TRP A 216 -3.39 -15.07 -8.10
CA TRP A 216 -2.22 -14.90 -8.96
C TRP A 216 -1.89 -13.43 -9.22
N GLN A 217 -2.89 -12.57 -9.33
CA GLN A 217 -2.69 -11.13 -9.43
C GLN A 217 -1.98 -10.58 -8.19
N TYR A 218 -2.40 -10.99 -7.00
CA TYR A 218 -1.77 -10.58 -5.73
C TYR A 218 -0.33 -11.10 -5.64
N ILE A 219 -0.09 -12.38 -5.93
CA ILE A 219 1.25 -12.97 -5.92
C ILE A 219 2.18 -12.20 -6.87
N HIS A 220 1.77 -11.96 -8.10
CA HIS A 220 2.61 -11.29 -9.10
C HIS A 220 2.77 -9.77 -8.88
N SER A 221 1.96 -9.18 -8.02
CA SER A 221 2.06 -7.77 -7.61
C SER A 221 2.93 -7.56 -6.37
N THR A 222 3.47 -8.63 -5.77
CA THR A 222 4.19 -8.61 -4.51
C THR A 222 5.49 -9.42 -4.61
N PRO A 223 6.40 -9.31 -3.62
CA PRO A 223 7.61 -10.15 -3.55
C PRO A 223 7.35 -11.68 -3.54
N LEU A 224 6.11 -12.12 -3.29
CA LEU A 224 5.74 -13.54 -3.37
C LEU A 224 6.00 -14.16 -4.75
N ALA A 225 6.00 -13.34 -5.82
CA ALA A 225 6.26 -13.80 -7.18
C ALA A 225 7.59 -14.56 -7.30
N GLU A 226 8.64 -14.06 -6.63
CA GLU A 226 9.96 -14.68 -6.65
C GLU A 226 9.95 -16.05 -5.96
N ALA A 227 9.39 -16.14 -4.76
CA ALA A 227 9.29 -17.40 -4.01
C ALA A 227 8.47 -18.45 -4.78
N VAL A 228 7.35 -18.04 -5.38
CA VAL A 228 6.47 -18.93 -6.15
C VAL A 228 7.12 -19.37 -7.48
N ALA A 229 7.98 -18.54 -8.09
CA ALA A 229 8.70 -18.91 -9.30
C ALA A 229 9.72 -20.05 -9.08
N GLN A 230 10.26 -20.19 -7.87
CA GLN A 230 11.27 -21.19 -7.52
C GLN A 230 10.68 -22.61 -7.29
N VAL A 231 9.37 -22.76 -7.13
CA VAL A 231 8.76 -24.06 -6.88
C VAL A 231 8.23 -24.73 -8.14
N SER A 232 8.06 -26.06 -8.08
CA SER A 232 7.52 -26.84 -9.19
C SER A 232 6.07 -26.45 -9.52
N ARG A 233 5.66 -26.76 -10.77
CA ARG A 233 4.27 -26.57 -11.20
C ARG A 233 3.28 -27.28 -10.27
N ALA A 234 3.59 -28.52 -9.85
CA ALA A 234 2.72 -29.29 -8.97
C ALA A 234 2.45 -28.59 -7.63
N LYS A 235 3.45 -27.91 -7.06
CA LYS A 235 3.29 -27.11 -5.83
C LYS A 235 2.44 -25.87 -6.07
N ARG A 236 2.59 -25.18 -7.20
CA ARG A 236 1.74 -24.04 -7.59
C ARG A 236 0.28 -24.45 -7.78
N ASP A 237 0.06 -25.59 -8.46
CA ASP A 237 -1.29 -26.18 -8.66
C ASP A 237 -1.91 -26.57 -7.31
N ALA A 238 -1.11 -27.06 -6.36
CA ALA A 238 -1.58 -27.40 -5.01
C ALA A 238 -1.95 -26.15 -4.20
N LEU A 239 -1.12 -25.08 -4.27
CA LEU A 239 -1.42 -23.78 -3.67
C LEU A 239 -2.76 -23.24 -4.19
N GLU A 240 -2.95 -23.21 -5.52
CA GLU A 240 -4.17 -22.68 -6.13
C GLU A 240 -5.40 -23.47 -5.67
N ARG A 241 -5.35 -24.81 -5.75
CA ARG A 241 -6.48 -25.65 -5.31
C ARG A 241 -6.84 -25.45 -3.84
N ASP A 242 -5.83 -25.39 -2.96
CA ASP A 242 -6.04 -25.20 -1.52
C ASP A 242 -6.66 -23.83 -1.22
N VAL A 243 -6.06 -22.75 -1.73
CA VAL A 243 -6.55 -21.38 -1.49
C VAL A 243 -7.91 -21.18 -2.13
N CYS A 244 -8.05 -21.48 -3.43
CA CYS A 244 -9.30 -21.24 -4.14
C CYS A 244 -10.45 -22.10 -3.61
N GLY A 245 -10.18 -23.33 -3.15
CA GLY A 245 -11.19 -24.19 -2.52
C GLY A 245 -11.74 -23.55 -1.24
N ARG A 246 -10.87 -23.05 -0.37
CA ARG A 246 -11.27 -22.38 0.88
C ARG A 246 -11.85 -20.97 0.65
N TRP A 247 -11.45 -20.27 -0.42
CA TRP A 247 -11.97 -18.94 -0.75
C TRP A 247 -13.37 -18.96 -1.38
N GLN A 248 -13.93 -20.16 -1.71
CA GLN A 248 -15.30 -20.27 -2.24
C GLN A 248 -16.36 -19.68 -1.30
N GLU A 249 -16.15 -19.74 0.02
CA GLU A 249 -17.06 -19.14 1.01
C GLU A 249 -17.17 -17.61 0.91
N TYR A 250 -16.18 -16.94 0.30
CA TYR A 250 -16.15 -15.48 0.09
C TYR A 250 -16.66 -15.06 -1.29
N VAL A 251 -17.10 -16.00 -2.12
CA VAL A 251 -17.56 -15.68 -3.48
C VAL A 251 -19.00 -15.20 -3.47
N VAL A 252 -19.22 -14.03 -4.03
CA VAL A 252 -20.54 -13.42 -4.24
C VAL A 252 -20.63 -12.99 -5.71
N ASP A 253 -21.62 -13.48 -6.44
CA ASP A 253 -21.84 -13.16 -7.87
C ASP A 253 -20.57 -13.30 -8.74
N GLY A 254 -19.81 -14.39 -8.53
CA GLY A 254 -18.59 -14.69 -9.29
C GLY A 254 -17.36 -13.84 -8.94
N SER A 255 -17.48 -12.90 -8.01
CA SER A 255 -16.40 -12.07 -7.48
C SER A 255 -16.09 -12.46 -6.03
N THR A 256 -14.88 -12.19 -5.59
CA THR A 256 -14.48 -12.42 -4.20
C THR A 256 -14.77 -11.19 -3.34
N SER A 257 -15.46 -11.36 -2.22
CA SER A 257 -15.74 -10.29 -1.26
C SER A 257 -14.72 -10.33 -0.13
N LEU A 258 -13.85 -9.31 -0.04
CA LEU A 258 -12.86 -9.17 1.02
C LEU A 258 -13.34 -8.13 2.05
N GLN A 259 -13.55 -8.59 3.28
CA GLN A 259 -13.71 -7.67 4.41
C GLN A 259 -12.33 -7.34 4.99
N VAL A 260 -11.98 -6.08 5.00
CA VAL A 260 -10.72 -5.56 5.53
C VAL A 260 -11.00 -4.29 6.33
N SER A 261 -10.13 -3.92 7.24
CA SER A 261 -10.13 -2.59 7.83
C SER A 261 -8.84 -1.85 7.52
N MET A 262 -8.91 -0.53 7.49
CA MET A 262 -7.74 0.33 7.47
C MET A 262 -7.64 1.06 8.80
N THR A 263 -6.49 0.93 9.47
CA THR A 263 -6.16 1.71 10.67
C THR A 263 -5.46 2.99 10.21
N THR A 264 -6.08 4.12 10.44
CA THR A 264 -5.59 5.43 9.97
C THR A 264 -5.34 6.36 11.14
N ALA A 265 -4.11 6.82 11.27
CA ALA A 265 -3.72 7.88 12.19
C ALA A 265 -3.79 9.24 11.49
N ILE A 266 -4.44 10.19 12.14
CA ILE A 266 -4.50 11.60 11.76
C ILE A 266 -3.84 12.40 12.87
N ALA A 267 -2.88 13.25 12.54
CA ALA A 267 -2.12 13.98 13.54
C ALA A 267 -1.65 15.35 13.01
N ARG A 268 -1.17 16.20 13.93
CA ARG A 268 -0.60 17.52 13.61
C ARG A 268 0.85 17.61 14.06
N LYS A 269 1.63 18.44 13.35
CA LYS A 269 2.97 18.84 13.80
C LYS A 269 2.91 19.71 15.03
#